data_eb54cd271a2faea160f0e6e0dabf305f
#
_entry.id   eb54cd271a2faea160f0e6e0dabf305f
#
_cell.length_a   1.000
_cell.length_b   1.000
_cell.length_c   1.000
_cell.angle_alpha   90.00
_cell.angle_beta   90.00
_cell.angle_gamma   90.00
#
_symmetry.space_group_name_H-M   'P 1'
#
loop_
_entity.id
_entity.type
_entity.pdbx_description
1 polymer ?
#
loop_
_entity_poly.entity_id
_entity_poly.type
_entity_poly.pdbx_seq_one_letter_code
_entity_poly.pdbx_strand_id
1 'polypeptide(L)'
;YNISVTRQGTVTAGLEAMMNRQSNKITALYCRVGGSCGDMDGLIRRNQMERLAGYAARHGLQNSEFFCDWGIPGTTPERPEYQRMLREIEAGNVSDLIVVSINRLWREWEAGYEFFCSVLPNHDVTLHILQDNSISTPQDLKDAAARYEELLALLQLESQRGGRK
;
A
#
# COMPACT_ATOMS: atom_id res chain seq x y z
N TYR A 1 -36.49 35.05 21.59
CA TYR A 1 -36.64 33.62 21.95
C TYR A 1 -36.13 32.77 20.79
N ASN A 2 -35.19 31.85 21.12
CA ASN A 2 -34.75 30.70 20.32
C ASN A 2 -34.00 30.92 19.01
N ILE A 3 -32.70 30.97 19.10
CA ILE A 3 -31.83 30.36 18.09
C ILE A 3 -30.63 29.75 18.80
N SER A 4 -30.67 28.50 19.07
CA SER A 4 -29.50 27.71 19.48
C SER A 4 -29.78 26.23 19.33
N VAL A 5 -29.86 25.68 18.12
CA VAL A 5 -29.59 24.27 17.80
C VAL A 5 -29.48 24.12 16.30
N THR A 6 -28.31 24.28 15.71
CA THR A 6 -28.09 23.78 14.33
C THR A 6 -26.60 23.61 13.94
N ARG A 7 -25.65 23.77 14.85
CA ARG A 7 -24.24 23.55 14.51
C ARG A 7 -23.66 22.19 14.94
N GLN A 8 -24.25 21.52 15.91
CA GLN A 8 -23.72 20.21 16.37
C GLN A 8 -24.20 19.03 15.50
N GLY A 9 -25.41 19.09 14.93
CA GLY A 9 -25.94 18.00 14.10
C GLY A 9 -25.26 17.83 12.74
N THR A 10 -24.73 18.90 12.17
CA THR A 10 -24.06 18.85 10.85
C THR A 10 -22.63 18.32 10.93
N VAL A 11 -21.93 18.56 12.05
CA VAL A 11 -20.57 18.07 12.26
C VAL A 11 -20.57 16.58 12.59
N THR A 12 -21.54 16.10 13.38
CA THR A 12 -21.70 14.67 13.69
C THR A 12 -22.09 13.86 12.45
N ALA A 13 -23.03 14.32 11.64
CA ALA A 13 -23.44 13.65 10.40
C ALA A 13 -22.30 13.59 9.36
N GLY A 14 -21.48 14.64 9.29
CA GLY A 14 -20.28 14.66 8.44
C GLY A 14 -19.22 13.67 8.94
N LEU A 15 -18.97 13.60 10.23
CA LEU A 15 -18.03 12.67 10.86
C LEU A 15 -18.50 11.22 10.71
N GLU A 16 -19.77 10.94 10.93
CA GLU A 16 -20.37 9.62 10.73
C GLU A 16 -20.32 9.19 9.26
N ALA A 17 -20.58 10.10 8.32
CA ALA A 17 -20.44 9.82 6.89
C ALA A 17 -18.99 9.56 6.47
N MET A 18 -18.02 10.26 7.04
CA MET A 18 -16.59 10.00 6.83
C MET A 18 -16.15 8.68 7.47
N MET A 19 -16.56 8.40 8.69
CA MET A 19 -16.29 7.12 9.37
C MET A 19 -16.94 5.95 8.61
N ASN A 20 -18.15 6.12 8.10
CA ASN A 20 -18.85 5.10 7.32
C ASN A 20 -18.21 4.87 5.94
N ARG A 21 -17.66 5.92 5.29
CA ARG A 21 -16.86 5.77 4.07
C ARG A 21 -15.55 5.03 4.33
N GLN A 22 -14.90 5.27 5.48
CA GLN A 22 -13.68 4.56 5.90
C GLN A 22 -13.97 3.09 6.21
N SER A 23 -15.12 2.79 6.82
CA SER A 23 -15.51 1.41 7.16
C SER A 23 -15.92 0.55 5.95
N ASN A 24 -16.19 1.17 4.79
CA ASN A 24 -16.53 0.47 3.55
C ASN A 24 -15.34 0.23 2.62
N LYS A 25 -14.18 0.83 2.92
CA LYS A 25 -12.97 0.58 2.12
C LYS A 25 -12.44 -0.82 2.37
N ILE A 26 -11.81 -1.38 1.35
CA ILE A 26 -11.21 -2.71 1.42
C ILE A 26 -9.81 -2.65 2.02
N THR A 27 -9.47 -3.70 2.74
CA THR A 27 -8.09 -4.04 3.12
C THR A 27 -7.54 -4.99 2.06
N ALA A 28 -6.64 -4.50 1.21
CA ALA A 28 -6.05 -5.29 0.13
C ALA A 28 -4.96 -6.22 0.67
N LEU A 29 -5.10 -7.52 0.44
CA LEU A 29 -4.14 -8.56 0.80
C LEU A 29 -3.43 -9.02 -0.47
N TYR A 30 -2.22 -8.52 -0.73
CA TYR A 30 -1.51 -8.85 -1.95
C TYR A 30 -0.55 -10.03 -1.76
N CYS A 31 -0.73 -11.04 -2.60
CA CYS A 31 0.10 -12.25 -2.66
C CYS A 31 0.76 -12.40 -4.03
N ARG A 32 2.02 -12.84 -4.05
CA ARG A 32 2.69 -13.20 -5.31
C ARG A 32 3.69 -14.33 -5.08
N VAL A 33 3.63 -15.31 -5.97
CA VAL A 33 4.66 -16.35 -6.13
C VAL A 33 5.14 -16.34 -7.57
N GLY A 34 6.44 -16.08 -7.79
CA GLY A 34 7.04 -16.08 -9.11
C GLY A 34 7.64 -17.45 -9.44
N GLY A 35 7.35 -17.94 -10.63
CA GLY A 35 7.82 -19.23 -11.10
C GLY A 35 7.07 -20.41 -10.50
N SER A 36 7.46 -21.61 -10.88
CA SER A 36 6.94 -22.85 -10.30
C SER A 36 7.95 -23.40 -9.29
N CYS A 37 7.50 -23.61 -8.05
CA CYS A 37 8.26 -24.33 -7.02
C CYS A 37 7.88 -25.82 -6.95
N GLY A 38 7.18 -26.34 -7.99
CA GLY A 38 6.70 -27.70 -8.03
C GLY A 38 5.64 -27.99 -6.96
N ASP A 39 5.75 -29.11 -6.29
CA ASP A 39 4.75 -29.59 -5.31
C ASP A 39 4.59 -28.67 -4.10
N MET A 40 5.56 -27.76 -3.84
CA MET A 40 5.53 -26.80 -2.74
C MET A 40 4.67 -25.56 -3.03
N ASP A 41 4.28 -25.32 -4.27
CA ASP A 41 3.54 -24.09 -4.66
C ASP A 41 2.25 -23.90 -3.85
N GLY A 42 1.47 -24.94 -3.67
CA GLY A 42 0.24 -24.89 -2.91
C GLY A 42 0.44 -24.51 -1.45
N LEU A 43 1.52 -25.01 -0.83
CA LEU A 43 1.86 -24.69 0.56
C LEU A 43 2.33 -23.23 0.70
N ILE A 44 3.17 -22.76 -0.22
CA ILE A 44 3.69 -21.39 -0.20
C ILE A 44 2.54 -20.38 -0.37
N ARG A 45 1.63 -20.63 -1.31
CA ARG A 45 0.44 -19.79 -1.55
C ARG A 45 -0.44 -19.73 -0.31
N ARG A 46 -0.80 -20.89 0.24
CA ARG A 46 -1.60 -20.97 1.46
C ARG A 46 -0.96 -20.25 2.64
N ASN A 47 0.33 -20.46 2.86
CA ASN A 47 1.07 -19.78 3.94
C ASN A 47 1.04 -18.25 3.81
N GLN A 48 1.23 -17.70 2.60
CA GLN A 48 1.10 -16.26 2.40
C GLN A 48 -0.32 -15.77 2.74
N MET A 49 -1.34 -16.43 2.21
CA MET A 49 -2.74 -16.06 2.44
C MET A 49 -3.11 -16.11 3.94
N GLU A 50 -2.76 -17.18 4.63
CA GLU A 50 -3.03 -17.35 6.07
C GLU A 50 -2.33 -16.28 6.92
N ARG A 51 -1.08 -15.95 6.60
CA ARG A 51 -0.33 -14.89 7.28
C ARG A 51 -0.98 -13.51 7.11
N LEU A 52 -1.38 -13.17 5.90
CA LEU A 52 -2.02 -11.89 5.60
C LEU A 52 -3.40 -11.78 6.27
N ALA A 53 -4.24 -12.79 6.13
CA ALA A 53 -5.56 -12.83 6.76
C ALA A 53 -5.47 -12.80 8.29
N GLY A 54 -4.54 -13.58 8.86
CA GLY A 54 -4.30 -13.59 10.30
C GLY A 54 -3.79 -12.25 10.83
N TYR A 55 -2.97 -11.54 10.06
CA TYR A 55 -2.55 -10.19 10.40
C TYR A 55 -3.73 -9.22 10.39
N ALA A 56 -4.49 -9.17 9.31
CA ALA A 56 -5.66 -8.30 9.18
C ALA A 56 -6.65 -8.52 10.35
N ALA A 57 -6.96 -9.78 10.67
CA ALA A 57 -7.85 -10.11 11.77
C ALA A 57 -7.32 -9.62 13.13
N ARG A 58 -6.03 -9.83 13.42
CA ARG A 58 -5.43 -9.37 14.70
C ARG A 58 -5.39 -7.86 14.84
N HIS A 59 -5.35 -7.11 13.74
CA HIS A 59 -5.33 -5.64 13.75
C HIS A 59 -6.73 -5.03 13.55
N GLY A 60 -7.79 -5.84 13.50
CA GLY A 60 -9.16 -5.38 13.34
C GLY A 60 -9.44 -4.75 11.97
N LEU A 61 -8.60 -5.05 10.96
CA LEU A 61 -8.78 -4.55 9.60
C LEU A 61 -9.89 -5.35 8.92
N GLN A 62 -10.89 -4.63 8.45
CA GLN A 62 -12.12 -5.22 7.91
C GLN A 62 -12.12 -5.25 6.37
N ASN A 63 -13.13 -5.92 5.80
CA ASN A 63 -13.34 -5.99 4.35
C ASN A 63 -12.08 -6.45 3.58
N SER A 64 -11.44 -7.51 4.10
CA SER A 64 -10.23 -8.05 3.48
C SER A 64 -10.53 -8.69 2.12
N GLU A 65 -9.78 -8.30 1.10
CA GLU A 65 -9.85 -8.84 -0.25
C GLU A 65 -8.47 -9.27 -0.75
N PHE A 66 -8.40 -10.49 -1.31
CA PHE A 66 -7.16 -11.02 -1.86
C PHE A 66 -6.94 -10.61 -3.31
N PHE A 67 -5.69 -10.24 -3.59
CA PHE A 67 -5.14 -9.98 -4.92
C PHE A 67 -3.92 -10.90 -5.11
N CYS A 68 -4.05 -11.93 -5.91
CA CYS A 68 -3.07 -13.02 -5.95
C CYS A 68 -2.53 -13.28 -7.36
N ASP A 69 -1.28 -12.93 -7.59
CA ASP A 69 -0.56 -13.23 -8.83
C ASP A 69 0.32 -14.49 -8.66
N TRP A 70 -0.09 -15.58 -9.28
CA TRP A 70 0.59 -16.87 -9.18
C TRP A 70 1.37 -17.18 -10.45
N GLY A 71 2.63 -17.58 -10.32
CA GLY A 71 3.51 -17.92 -11.45
C GLY A 71 4.03 -16.72 -12.21
N ILE A 72 3.84 -15.50 -11.70
CA ILE A 72 4.20 -14.25 -12.38
C ILE A 72 5.42 -13.62 -11.70
N PRO A 73 6.51 -13.31 -12.45
CA PRO A 73 7.68 -12.64 -11.91
C PRO A 73 7.35 -11.25 -11.36
N GLY A 74 8.08 -10.82 -10.32
CA GLY A 74 7.90 -9.47 -9.75
C GLY A 74 8.55 -8.35 -10.56
N THR A 75 9.23 -8.69 -11.66
CA THR A 75 9.87 -7.75 -12.59
C THR A 75 8.95 -7.29 -13.71
N THR A 76 7.82 -8.00 -13.93
CA THR A 76 6.85 -7.60 -14.95
C THR A 76 5.75 -6.72 -14.35
N PRO A 77 5.36 -5.62 -15.01
CA PRO A 77 4.19 -4.83 -14.65
C PRO A 77 2.87 -5.52 -15.01
N GLU A 78 2.91 -6.50 -15.91
CA GLU A 78 1.74 -7.23 -16.43
C GLU A 78 1.30 -8.34 -15.45
N ARG A 79 0.80 -7.92 -14.29
CA ARG A 79 0.26 -8.76 -13.23
C ARG A 79 -1.23 -8.45 -13.07
N PRO A 80 -2.13 -9.34 -13.49
CA PRO A 80 -3.58 -9.04 -13.55
C PRO A 80 -4.16 -8.60 -12.20
N GLU A 81 -3.81 -9.29 -11.12
CA GLU A 81 -4.33 -8.96 -9.80
C GLU A 81 -3.67 -7.72 -9.20
N TYR A 82 -2.38 -7.49 -9.47
CA TYR A 82 -1.74 -6.21 -9.14
C TYR A 82 -2.43 -5.05 -9.87
N GLN A 83 -2.73 -5.20 -11.15
CA GLN A 83 -3.43 -4.17 -11.92
C GLN A 83 -4.87 -3.96 -11.44
N ARG A 84 -5.54 -5.03 -11.01
CA ARG A 84 -6.88 -4.92 -10.39
C ARG A 84 -6.80 -4.16 -9.07
N MET A 85 -5.85 -4.51 -8.21
CA MET A 85 -5.60 -3.81 -6.95
C MET A 85 -5.27 -2.32 -7.17
N LEU A 86 -4.45 -2.01 -8.17
CA LEU A 86 -4.10 -0.64 -8.52
C LEU A 86 -5.34 0.18 -8.90
N ARG A 87 -6.25 -0.37 -9.71
CA ARG A 87 -7.52 0.30 -10.05
C ARG A 87 -8.38 0.56 -8.82
N GLU A 88 -8.44 -0.37 -7.87
CA GLU A 88 -9.20 -0.17 -6.62
C GLU A 88 -8.55 0.91 -5.73
N ILE A 89 -7.23 0.99 -5.70
CA ILE A 89 -6.50 2.07 -5.02
C ILE A 89 -6.82 3.42 -5.68
N GLU A 90 -6.68 3.52 -6.99
CA GLU A 90 -6.94 4.75 -7.76
C GLU A 90 -8.41 5.20 -7.68
N ALA A 91 -9.34 4.27 -7.56
CA ALA A 91 -10.75 4.55 -7.31
C ALA A 91 -11.04 5.01 -5.86
N GLY A 92 -10.04 4.95 -4.97
CA GLY A 92 -10.19 5.33 -3.56
C GLY A 92 -10.92 4.30 -2.70
N ASN A 93 -11.01 3.06 -3.17
CA ASN A 93 -11.72 1.96 -2.50
C ASN A 93 -10.86 1.22 -1.48
N VAL A 94 -9.54 1.47 -1.42
CA VAL A 94 -8.60 0.79 -0.52
C VAL A 94 -8.18 1.71 0.62
N SER A 95 -8.18 1.22 1.85
CA SER A 95 -7.62 1.92 3.02
C SER A 95 -6.26 1.39 3.43
N ASP A 96 -6.07 0.09 3.32
CA ASP A 96 -4.88 -0.62 3.79
C ASP A 96 -4.40 -1.61 2.74
N LEU A 97 -3.09 -1.66 2.52
CA LEU A 97 -2.42 -2.66 1.71
C LEU A 97 -1.49 -3.48 2.59
N ILE A 98 -1.68 -4.79 2.61
CA ILE A 98 -0.89 -5.72 3.40
C ILE A 98 -0.11 -6.64 2.49
N VAL A 99 1.21 -6.73 2.71
CA VAL A 99 2.11 -7.64 2.01
C VAL A 99 2.99 -8.41 2.98
N VAL A 100 3.40 -9.62 2.63
CA VAL A 100 4.37 -10.37 3.46
C VAL A 100 5.72 -9.67 3.46
N SER A 101 6.16 -9.19 2.31
CA SER A 101 7.40 -8.42 2.15
C SER A 101 7.31 -7.51 0.92
N ILE A 102 8.09 -6.44 0.91
CA ILE A 102 8.08 -5.43 -0.16
C ILE A 102 8.39 -6.03 -1.54
N ASN A 103 9.25 -7.03 -1.61
CA ASN A 103 9.62 -7.70 -2.85
C ASN A 103 8.48 -8.52 -3.48
N ARG A 104 7.32 -8.65 -2.80
CA ARG A 104 6.09 -9.19 -3.41
C ARG A 104 5.45 -8.19 -4.34
N LEU A 105 5.58 -6.88 -4.02
CA LEU A 105 5.12 -5.79 -4.89
C LEU A 105 6.14 -5.55 -6.02
N TRP A 106 7.37 -5.20 -5.67
CA TRP A 106 8.44 -4.90 -6.63
C TRP A 106 9.78 -5.49 -6.15
N ARG A 107 10.61 -5.94 -7.10
CA ARG A 107 11.97 -6.42 -6.79
C ARG A 107 12.97 -5.29 -6.78
N GLU A 108 12.76 -4.29 -7.62
CA GLU A 108 13.65 -3.16 -7.81
C GLU A 108 12.95 -1.90 -7.30
N TRP A 109 13.68 -1.09 -6.55
CA TRP A 109 13.15 0.12 -5.95
C TRP A 109 12.66 1.12 -7.01
N GLU A 110 13.43 1.31 -8.06
CA GLU A 110 13.14 2.26 -9.14
C GLU A 110 11.78 1.96 -9.80
N ALA A 111 11.50 0.68 -10.03
CA ALA A 111 10.23 0.24 -10.63
C ALA A 111 9.04 0.44 -9.69
N GLY A 112 9.26 0.42 -8.37
CA GLY A 112 8.24 0.61 -7.33
C GLY A 112 8.11 2.04 -6.83
N TYR A 113 9.05 2.93 -7.16
CA TYR A 113 9.13 4.27 -6.57
C TYR A 113 7.83 5.07 -6.73
N GLU A 114 7.29 5.15 -7.93
CA GLU A 114 6.03 5.87 -8.19
C GLU A 114 4.88 5.30 -7.36
N PHE A 115 4.81 3.98 -7.25
CA PHE A 115 3.77 3.32 -6.45
C PHE A 115 3.85 3.69 -4.97
N PHE A 116 5.05 3.61 -4.37
CA PHE A 116 5.23 3.88 -2.94
C PHE A 116 5.19 5.36 -2.58
N CYS A 117 5.76 6.21 -3.43
CA CYS A 117 5.96 7.62 -3.12
C CYS A 117 4.85 8.53 -3.66
N SER A 118 4.04 8.04 -4.59
CA SER A 118 2.98 8.80 -5.22
C SER A 118 1.62 8.11 -5.09
N VAL A 119 1.47 6.89 -5.62
CA VAL A 119 0.16 6.23 -5.69
C VAL A 119 -0.42 5.99 -4.29
N LEU A 120 0.27 5.27 -3.43
CA LEU A 120 -0.24 4.97 -2.09
C LEU A 120 -0.56 6.22 -1.26
N PRO A 121 0.36 7.21 -1.12
CA PRO A 121 0.10 8.37 -0.28
C PRO A 121 -0.95 9.33 -0.86
N ASN A 122 -1.11 9.41 -2.19
CA ASN A 122 -2.12 10.26 -2.81
C ASN A 122 -3.54 9.69 -2.72
N HIS A 123 -3.66 8.39 -2.49
CA HIS A 123 -4.94 7.71 -2.30
C HIS A 123 -5.22 7.33 -0.83
N ASP A 124 -4.44 7.88 0.11
CA ASP A 124 -4.56 7.66 1.55
C ASP A 124 -4.51 6.18 1.97
N VAL A 125 -3.64 5.41 1.32
CA VAL A 125 -3.44 3.98 1.62
C VAL A 125 -2.31 3.78 2.61
N THR A 126 -2.58 3.07 3.72
CA THR A 126 -1.58 2.63 4.68
C THR A 126 -0.94 1.33 4.23
N LEU A 127 0.38 1.25 4.23
CA LEU A 127 1.13 0.06 3.84
C LEU A 127 1.59 -0.73 5.08
N HIS A 128 1.28 -2.02 5.13
CA HIS A 128 1.72 -2.95 6.18
C HIS A 128 2.65 -4.01 5.58
N ILE A 129 3.84 -4.17 6.15
CA ILE A 129 4.83 -5.17 5.72
C ILE A 129 5.09 -6.13 6.88
N LEU A 130 4.67 -7.40 6.72
CA LEU A 130 4.72 -8.38 7.80
C LEU A 130 6.14 -8.81 8.17
N GLN A 131 7.04 -8.87 7.19
CA GLN A 131 8.41 -9.33 7.41
C GLN A 131 9.16 -8.44 8.38
N ASP A 132 8.99 -7.14 8.26
CA ASP A 132 9.69 -6.13 9.05
C ASP A 132 8.82 -5.61 10.21
N ASN A 133 7.60 -6.11 10.32
CA ASN A 133 6.58 -5.62 11.25
C ASN A 133 6.40 -4.10 11.16
N SER A 134 6.49 -3.55 9.96
CA SER A 134 6.41 -2.12 9.69
C SER A 134 5.03 -1.71 9.17
N ILE A 135 4.61 -0.53 9.60
CA ILE A 135 3.40 0.14 9.12
C ILE A 135 3.82 1.53 8.66
N SER A 136 3.51 1.87 7.42
CA SER A 136 3.80 3.18 6.85
C SER A 136 2.48 3.85 6.48
N THR A 137 2.16 4.92 7.19
CA THR A 137 1.01 5.77 6.88
C THR A 137 1.25 6.55 5.58
N PRO A 138 0.21 7.12 4.97
CA PRO A 138 0.37 8.01 3.81
C PRO A 138 1.36 9.15 4.06
N GLN A 139 1.40 9.70 5.29
CA GLN A 139 2.34 10.76 5.65
C GLN A 139 3.78 10.23 5.73
N ASP A 140 4.00 9.06 6.33
CA ASP A 140 5.34 8.43 6.38
C ASP A 140 5.90 8.19 4.98
N LEU A 141 5.05 7.79 4.03
CA LEU A 141 5.43 7.57 2.64
C LEU A 141 5.77 8.89 1.93
N LYS A 142 5.01 9.97 2.17
CA LYS A 142 5.32 11.32 1.65
C LYS A 142 6.65 11.83 2.19
N ASP A 143 6.89 11.66 3.47
CA ASP A 143 8.14 12.10 4.12
C ASP A 143 9.36 11.29 3.64
N ALA A 144 9.17 9.99 3.38
CA ALA A 144 10.21 9.15 2.79
C ALA A 144 10.54 9.56 1.35
N ALA A 145 9.53 9.87 0.53
CA ALA A 145 9.69 10.37 -0.83
C ALA A 145 10.49 11.69 -0.86
N ALA A 146 10.10 12.66 -0.03
CA ALA A 146 10.78 13.94 0.05
C ALA A 146 12.25 13.80 0.43
N ARG A 147 12.57 12.94 1.41
CA ARG A 147 13.97 12.65 1.80
C ARG A 147 14.77 11.97 0.69
N TYR A 148 14.15 11.10 -0.07
CA TYR A 148 14.81 10.45 -1.19
C TYR A 148 15.14 11.44 -2.32
N GLU A 149 14.20 12.32 -2.67
CA GLU A 149 14.42 13.38 -3.66
C GLU A 149 15.52 14.37 -3.24
N GLU A 150 15.54 14.75 -1.97
CA GLU A 150 16.62 15.60 -1.42
C GLU A 150 17.98 14.92 -1.54
N LEU A 151 18.08 13.63 -1.20
CA LEU A 151 19.33 12.87 -1.34
C LEU A 151 19.78 12.79 -2.80
N LEU A 152 18.87 12.53 -3.74
CA LEU A 152 19.20 12.52 -5.17
C LEU A 152 19.73 13.88 -5.67
N ALA A 153 19.12 14.98 -5.23
CA ALA A 153 19.58 16.33 -5.57
C ALA A 153 20.98 16.59 -5.05
N LEU A 154 21.31 16.19 -3.81
CA LEU A 154 22.65 16.31 -3.26
C LEU A 154 23.69 15.51 -4.04
N LEU A 155 23.40 14.26 -4.39
CA LEU A 155 24.29 13.42 -5.20
C LEU A 155 24.54 14.00 -6.59
N GLN A 156 23.54 14.59 -7.23
CA GLN A 156 23.70 15.28 -8.51
C GLN A 156 24.61 16.51 -8.40
N LEU A 157 24.49 17.30 -7.34
CA LEU A 157 25.35 18.47 -7.10
C LEU A 157 26.81 18.06 -6.86
N GLU A 158 27.06 16.99 -6.13
CA GLU A 158 28.42 16.44 -5.92
C GLU A 158 29.05 15.92 -7.22
N SER A 159 28.27 15.21 -8.03
CA SER A 159 28.73 14.73 -9.36
C SER A 159 29.13 15.87 -10.27
N GLN A 160 28.40 17.00 -10.28
CA GLN A 160 28.75 18.19 -11.06
C GLN A 160 30.00 18.90 -10.56
N ARG A 161 30.28 18.87 -9.25
CA ARG A 161 31.49 19.45 -8.64
C ARG A 161 32.73 18.58 -8.89
N GLY A 162 32.57 17.25 -8.91
CA GLY A 162 33.67 16.30 -9.15
C GLY A 162 34.15 16.24 -10.60
N GLY A 163 33.34 16.65 -11.57
CA GLY A 163 33.67 16.68 -12.99
C GLY A 163 34.46 17.89 -13.48
N ARG A 164 34.82 18.82 -12.60
CA ARG A 164 35.68 20.00 -12.91
C ARG A 164 37.10 19.79 -12.41
N LYS A 165 37.80 18.75 -12.92
CA LYS A 165 39.26 18.60 -12.79
C LYS A 165 39.87 18.47 -14.15
#